data_cbc5bc5f170b449c47fcfb6e72c0895e
#
_entry.id   cbc5bc5f170b449c47fcfb6e72c0895e
#
_cell.length_a   1.000
_cell.length_b   1.000
_cell.length_c   1.000
_cell.angle_alpha   90.00
_cell.angle_beta   90.00
_cell.angle_gamma   90.00
#
_symmetry.space_group_name_H-M   'P 1'
#
loop_
_entity.id
_entity.type
_entity.pdbx_description
1 polymer ?
#
loop_
_entity_poly.entity_id
_entity_poly.type
_entity_poly.pdbx_seq_one_letter_code
_entity_poly.pdbx_strand_id
1 'polypeptide(L)'
;MTAEARGCLGTVYRITIDFLTQRGLMEEVKAKVSPGSRKVLEKPPFAFAWQDAGPLEEIEKVLHARSPELVADLGHAAGRQLSGTLVAPVLKMALSMFGQTPASMFGHLDRFFSMVVKGFSFEYLPGSAKDGTVLARIEGSGIHHSLFEQLRGNLRTIYDLCNANGFVGAVQVVRHDSGGAEIRLPVRWE
;
A
#
# COMPACT_ATOMS: atom_id res chain seq x y z
N MET A 1 -10.07 -17.82 17.08
CA MET A 1 -10.25 -17.22 15.76
C MET A 1 -8.86 -17.13 15.13
N THR A 2 -8.60 -17.90 14.08
CA THR A 2 -7.36 -17.76 13.30
C THR A 2 -7.45 -16.40 12.61
N ALA A 3 -6.47 -15.52 12.86
CA ALA A 3 -6.36 -14.25 12.13
C ALA A 3 -6.38 -14.58 10.62
N GLU A 4 -7.28 -13.94 9.86
CA GLU A 4 -7.24 -14.10 8.42
C GLU A 4 -5.86 -13.66 7.92
N ALA A 5 -5.22 -14.51 7.12
CA ALA A 5 -3.93 -14.17 6.54
C ALA A 5 -4.07 -12.91 5.66
N ARG A 6 -3.12 -11.98 5.77
CA ARG A 6 -3.06 -10.82 4.88
C ARG A 6 -3.02 -11.30 3.44
N GLY A 7 -3.78 -10.65 2.60
CA GLY A 7 -3.89 -11.01 1.19
C GLY A 7 -3.91 -9.81 0.27
N CYS A 8 -3.51 -10.03 -0.97
CA CYS A 8 -3.62 -9.01 -2.02
C CYS A 8 -4.05 -9.64 -3.35
N LEU A 9 -4.55 -8.83 -4.25
CA LEU A 9 -4.82 -9.27 -5.61
C LEU A 9 -3.51 -9.53 -6.39
N GLY A 10 -3.51 -10.53 -7.26
CA GLY A 10 -2.36 -10.86 -8.11
C GLY A 10 -1.85 -9.70 -8.98
N THR A 11 -2.68 -8.70 -9.22
CA THR A 11 -2.26 -7.48 -9.91
C THR A 11 -1.19 -6.71 -9.14
N VAL A 12 -1.21 -6.74 -7.78
CA VAL A 12 -0.17 -6.09 -6.96
C VAL A 12 1.19 -6.73 -7.21
N TYR A 13 1.25 -8.06 -7.37
CA TYR A 13 2.47 -8.77 -7.74
C TYR A 13 3.01 -8.35 -9.10
N ARG A 14 2.13 -8.17 -10.09
CA ARG A 14 2.52 -7.72 -11.43
C ARG A 14 3.13 -6.33 -11.42
N ILE A 15 2.51 -5.41 -10.66
CA ILE A 15 3.04 -4.06 -10.47
C ILE A 15 4.41 -4.10 -9.79
N THR A 16 4.58 -4.95 -8.79
CA THR A 16 5.87 -5.13 -8.11
C THR A 16 6.94 -5.64 -9.07
N ILE A 17 6.62 -6.61 -9.92
CA ILE A 17 7.53 -7.14 -10.94
C ILE A 17 7.93 -6.05 -11.94
N ASP A 18 6.96 -5.27 -12.43
CA ASP A 18 7.22 -4.15 -13.34
C ASP A 18 8.14 -3.10 -12.68
N PHE A 19 7.86 -2.76 -11.44
CA PHE A 19 8.69 -1.83 -10.66
C PHE A 19 10.13 -2.33 -10.50
N LEU A 20 10.31 -3.59 -10.11
CA LEU A 20 11.63 -4.21 -9.95
C LEU A 20 12.40 -4.24 -11.28
N THR A 21 11.71 -4.56 -12.38
CA THR A 21 12.29 -4.60 -13.71
C THR A 21 12.75 -3.21 -14.16
N GLN A 22 11.89 -2.20 -14.03
CA GLN A 22 12.20 -0.82 -14.41
C GLN A 22 13.35 -0.22 -13.61
N ARG A 23 13.50 -0.65 -12.35
CA ARG A 23 14.58 -0.19 -11.45
C ARG A 23 15.86 -1.04 -11.54
N GLY A 24 15.86 -2.13 -12.34
CA GLY A 24 16.99 -3.04 -12.44
C GLY A 24 17.27 -3.84 -11.15
N LEU A 25 16.26 -4.06 -10.32
CA LEU A 25 16.37 -4.68 -9.00
C LEU A 25 15.96 -6.17 -8.98
N MET A 26 15.48 -6.70 -10.10
CA MET A 26 14.89 -8.04 -10.18
C MET A 26 15.86 -9.12 -9.71
N GLU A 27 17.08 -9.14 -10.22
CA GLU A 27 18.04 -10.19 -9.91
C GLU A 27 18.56 -10.10 -8.47
N GLU A 28 18.74 -8.87 -7.95
CA GLU A 28 19.10 -8.65 -6.56
C GLU A 28 18.04 -9.19 -5.61
N VAL A 29 16.76 -8.91 -5.89
CA VAL A 29 15.64 -9.36 -5.07
C VAL A 29 15.50 -10.88 -5.15
N LYS A 30 15.53 -11.47 -6.34
CA LYS A 30 15.49 -12.93 -6.54
C LYS A 30 16.59 -13.67 -5.77
N ALA A 31 17.78 -13.09 -5.66
CA ALA A 31 18.89 -13.71 -4.93
C ALA A 31 18.68 -13.75 -3.40
N LYS A 32 17.84 -12.85 -2.87
CA LYS A 32 17.65 -12.66 -1.42
C LYS A 32 16.34 -13.21 -0.86
N VAL A 33 15.36 -13.49 -1.71
CA VAL A 33 14.07 -14.04 -1.30
C VAL A 33 14.05 -15.56 -1.29
N SER A 34 13.09 -16.15 -0.56
CA SER A 34 12.86 -17.59 -0.52
C SER A 34 12.54 -18.17 -1.91
N PRO A 35 12.72 -19.50 -2.11
CA PRO A 35 12.32 -20.16 -3.35
C PRO A 35 10.84 -19.96 -3.71
N GLY A 36 9.95 -19.87 -2.70
CA GLY A 36 8.52 -19.60 -2.90
C GLY A 36 8.27 -18.22 -3.49
N SER A 37 8.88 -17.19 -2.92
CA SER A 37 8.75 -15.81 -3.40
C SER A 37 9.43 -15.62 -4.76
N ARG A 38 10.57 -16.30 -5.02
CA ARG A 38 11.21 -16.31 -6.33
C ARG A 38 10.30 -16.87 -7.41
N LYS A 39 9.61 -17.98 -7.13
CA LYS A 39 8.66 -18.57 -8.07
C LYS A 39 7.53 -17.60 -8.45
N VAL A 40 7.05 -16.81 -7.51
CA VAL A 40 6.02 -15.78 -7.78
C VAL A 40 6.56 -14.68 -8.70
N LEU A 41 7.83 -14.27 -8.52
CA LEU A 41 8.48 -13.31 -9.42
C LEU A 41 8.66 -13.84 -10.86
N GLU A 42 8.91 -15.13 -11.01
CA GLU A 42 9.09 -15.79 -12.32
C GLU A 42 7.75 -16.11 -12.99
N LYS A 43 6.75 -16.47 -12.22
CA LYS A 43 5.41 -16.83 -12.70
C LYS A 43 4.35 -16.12 -11.85
N PRO A 44 4.05 -14.85 -12.18
CA PRO A 44 3.11 -14.05 -11.41
C PRO A 44 1.69 -14.67 -11.44
N PRO A 45 0.93 -14.54 -10.35
CA PRO A 45 -0.43 -15.05 -10.28
C PRO A 45 -1.38 -14.30 -11.23
N PHE A 46 -2.57 -14.87 -11.42
CA PHE A 46 -3.64 -14.17 -12.15
C PHE A 46 -4.00 -12.85 -11.46
N ALA A 47 -4.17 -11.80 -12.26
CA ALA A 47 -4.33 -10.44 -11.78
C ALA A 47 -5.47 -10.27 -10.74
N PHE A 48 -6.60 -10.96 -10.96
CA PHE A 48 -7.79 -10.85 -10.12
C PHE A 48 -7.92 -11.94 -9.04
N ALA A 49 -6.95 -12.85 -8.95
CA ALA A 49 -6.95 -13.89 -7.93
C ALA A 49 -6.37 -13.33 -6.62
N TRP A 50 -7.06 -13.62 -5.52
CA TRP A 50 -6.54 -13.36 -4.19
C TRP A 50 -5.33 -14.26 -3.90
N GLN A 51 -4.30 -13.69 -3.35
CA GLN A 51 -3.03 -14.32 -3.02
C GLN A 51 -2.65 -14.03 -1.57
N ASP A 52 -1.87 -14.90 -0.97
CA ASP A 52 -1.16 -14.61 0.28
C ASP A 52 -0.19 -13.44 0.07
N ALA A 53 -0.15 -12.49 0.99
CA ALA A 53 0.75 -11.35 0.93
C ALA A 53 2.20 -11.68 1.34
N GLY A 54 2.44 -12.84 1.96
CA GLY A 54 3.77 -13.21 2.48
C GLY A 54 4.92 -13.07 1.49
N PRO A 55 4.84 -13.59 0.25
CA PRO A 55 5.87 -13.38 -0.75
C PRO A 55 6.11 -11.89 -1.10
N LEU A 56 5.06 -11.07 -1.13
CA LEU A 56 5.20 -9.63 -1.37
C LEU A 56 5.92 -8.95 -0.21
N GLU A 57 5.53 -9.26 1.01
CA GLU A 57 6.17 -8.73 2.22
C GLU A 57 7.65 -9.12 2.31
N GLU A 58 8.03 -10.30 1.84
CA GLU A 58 9.43 -10.72 1.77
C GLU A 58 10.22 -9.88 0.76
N ILE A 59 9.65 -9.60 -0.40
CA ILE A 59 10.23 -8.70 -1.41
C ILE A 59 10.42 -7.29 -0.82
N GLU A 60 9.40 -6.78 -0.16
CA GLU A 60 9.45 -5.46 0.48
C GLU A 60 10.51 -5.36 1.58
N LYS A 61 10.73 -6.42 2.37
CA LYS A 61 11.82 -6.48 3.35
C LYS A 61 13.19 -6.32 2.68
N VAL A 62 13.39 -6.96 1.53
CA VAL A 62 14.64 -6.82 0.77
C VAL A 62 14.83 -5.39 0.27
N LEU A 63 13.78 -4.77 -0.26
CA LEU A 63 13.81 -3.38 -0.70
C LEU A 63 14.04 -2.41 0.46
N HIS A 64 13.37 -2.62 1.60
CA HIS A 64 13.48 -1.81 2.80
C HIS A 64 14.91 -1.83 3.38
N ALA A 65 15.55 -2.99 3.37
CA ALA A 65 16.93 -3.13 3.82
C ALA A 65 17.91 -2.32 2.96
N ARG A 66 17.57 -2.06 1.70
CA ARG A 66 18.34 -1.18 0.82
C ARG A 66 17.99 0.30 1.05
N SER A 67 16.71 0.62 1.08
CA SER A 67 16.21 1.96 1.38
C SER A 67 14.71 1.90 1.70
N PRO A 68 14.24 2.46 2.82
CA PRO A 68 12.81 2.60 3.11
C PRO A 68 12.06 3.35 2.00
N GLU A 69 12.69 4.34 1.37
CA GLU A 69 12.07 5.12 0.31
C GLU A 69 11.79 4.30 -0.96
N LEU A 70 12.58 3.26 -1.26
CA LEU A 70 12.25 2.33 -2.36
C LEU A 70 10.93 1.62 -2.14
N VAL A 71 10.58 1.29 -0.90
CA VAL A 71 9.30 0.66 -0.57
C VAL A 71 8.16 1.68 -0.68
N ALA A 72 8.39 2.91 -0.26
CA ALA A 72 7.41 3.99 -0.45
C ALA A 72 7.20 4.29 -1.94
N ASP A 73 8.25 4.30 -2.76
CA ASP A 73 8.15 4.44 -4.22
C ASP A 73 7.36 3.29 -4.85
N LEU A 74 7.58 2.04 -4.40
CA LEU A 74 6.77 0.89 -4.82
C LEU A 74 5.29 1.08 -4.47
N GLY A 75 5.00 1.50 -3.24
CA GLY A 75 3.63 1.80 -2.80
C GLY A 75 2.98 2.87 -3.67
N HIS A 76 3.68 3.96 -3.96
CA HIS A 76 3.18 5.03 -4.83
C HIS A 76 2.94 4.53 -6.27
N ALA A 77 3.87 3.77 -6.84
CA ALA A 77 3.70 3.15 -8.17
C ALA A 77 2.48 2.21 -8.20
N ALA A 78 2.30 1.41 -7.15
CA ALA A 78 1.16 0.50 -7.02
C ALA A 78 -0.17 1.28 -6.97
N GLY A 79 -0.26 2.31 -6.14
CA GLY A 79 -1.45 3.15 -6.05
C GLY A 79 -1.81 3.80 -7.38
N ARG A 80 -0.84 4.37 -8.09
CA ARG A 80 -1.04 5.00 -9.42
C ARG A 80 -1.54 3.99 -10.46
N GLN A 81 -0.94 2.81 -10.54
CA GLN A 81 -1.32 1.82 -11.54
C GLN A 81 -2.68 1.19 -11.23
N LEU A 82 -2.96 0.90 -9.96
CA LEU A 82 -4.27 0.40 -9.54
C LEU A 82 -5.39 1.41 -9.82
N SER A 83 -5.17 2.70 -9.51
CA SER A 83 -6.14 3.76 -9.75
C SER A 83 -6.44 3.98 -11.24
N GLY A 84 -5.49 3.69 -12.12
CA GLY A 84 -5.66 3.78 -13.58
C GLY A 84 -6.40 2.58 -14.21
N THR A 85 -6.55 1.48 -13.48
CA THR A 85 -7.07 0.22 -14.05
C THR A 85 -8.26 -0.35 -13.27
N LEU A 86 -7.96 -1.12 -12.21
CA LEU A 86 -8.96 -1.93 -11.48
C LEU A 86 -9.96 -1.11 -10.69
N VAL A 87 -9.47 -0.10 -10.00
CA VAL A 87 -10.32 0.74 -9.13
C VAL A 87 -10.81 2.00 -9.85
N ALA A 88 -10.36 2.24 -11.08
CA ALA A 88 -10.71 3.46 -11.81
C ALA A 88 -12.23 3.73 -11.92
N PRO A 89 -13.11 2.76 -12.21
CA PRO A 89 -14.55 3.03 -12.27
C PRO A 89 -15.13 3.43 -10.92
N VAL A 90 -14.72 2.73 -9.84
CA VAL A 90 -15.19 3.01 -8.48
C VAL A 90 -14.63 4.34 -7.99
N LEU A 91 -13.37 4.62 -8.30
CA LEU A 91 -12.71 5.87 -7.98
C LEU A 91 -13.38 7.06 -8.67
N LYS A 92 -13.67 6.96 -9.97
CA LYS A 92 -14.41 8.00 -10.70
C LYS A 92 -15.79 8.25 -10.11
N MET A 93 -16.51 7.20 -9.74
CA MET A 93 -17.80 7.31 -9.08
C MET A 93 -17.66 8.01 -7.72
N ALA A 94 -16.67 7.61 -6.91
CA ALA A 94 -16.42 8.24 -5.61
C ALA A 94 -16.05 9.72 -5.74
N LEU A 95 -15.15 10.07 -6.68
CA LEU A 95 -14.78 11.46 -6.95
C LEU A 95 -15.98 12.30 -7.40
N SER A 96 -16.91 11.72 -8.18
CA SER A 96 -18.13 12.42 -8.60
C SER A 96 -19.14 12.63 -7.47
N MET A 97 -19.21 11.70 -6.51
CA MET A 97 -20.20 11.74 -5.41
C MET A 97 -19.69 12.55 -4.20
N PHE A 98 -18.41 12.44 -3.88
CA PHE A 98 -17.85 12.96 -2.62
C PHE A 98 -16.91 14.16 -2.82
N GLY A 99 -16.65 14.51 -4.07
CA GLY A 99 -15.73 15.60 -4.44
C GLY A 99 -14.28 15.15 -4.60
N GLN A 100 -13.50 15.98 -5.30
CA GLN A 100 -12.10 15.70 -5.65
C GLN A 100 -11.12 16.34 -4.67
N THR A 101 -11.35 16.20 -3.38
CA THR A 101 -10.46 16.74 -2.36
C THR A 101 -9.69 15.63 -1.65
N PRO A 102 -8.43 15.86 -1.23
CA PRO A 102 -7.69 14.87 -0.46
C PRO A 102 -8.43 14.42 0.81
N ALA A 103 -9.10 15.32 1.53
CA ALA A 103 -9.87 14.98 2.72
C ALA A 103 -10.98 13.96 2.43
N SER A 104 -11.73 14.17 1.36
CA SER A 104 -12.76 13.22 0.91
C SER A 104 -12.18 11.87 0.57
N MET A 105 -11.06 11.84 -0.18
CA MET A 105 -10.40 10.60 -0.57
C MET A 105 -9.83 9.84 0.63
N PHE A 106 -9.21 10.54 1.58
CA PHE A 106 -8.73 9.92 2.82
C PHE A 106 -9.89 9.34 3.65
N GLY A 107 -11.06 9.99 3.66
CA GLY A 107 -12.25 9.49 4.34
C GLY A 107 -12.82 8.18 3.77
N HIS A 108 -12.42 7.78 2.57
CA HIS A 108 -12.89 6.56 1.89
C HIS A 108 -11.79 5.50 1.66
N LEU A 109 -10.62 5.66 2.27
CA LEU A 109 -9.48 4.74 2.10
C LEU A 109 -9.84 3.28 2.35
N ASP A 110 -10.56 3.01 3.43
CA ASP A 110 -10.95 1.65 3.81
C ASP A 110 -11.69 0.94 2.66
N ARG A 111 -12.60 1.64 2.02
CA ARG A 111 -13.36 1.13 0.87
C ARG A 111 -12.45 0.84 -0.33
N PHE A 112 -11.47 1.70 -0.61
CA PHE A 112 -10.58 1.51 -1.77
C PHE A 112 -9.58 0.39 -1.53
N PHE A 113 -8.98 0.36 -0.34
CA PHE A 113 -8.00 -0.66 -0.01
C PHE A 113 -8.63 -2.05 0.08
N SER A 114 -9.83 -2.20 0.65
CA SER A 114 -10.51 -3.50 0.77
C SER A 114 -10.80 -4.19 -0.57
N MET A 115 -10.76 -3.46 -1.68
CA MET A 115 -10.90 -4.05 -3.02
C MET A 115 -9.63 -4.77 -3.51
N VAL A 116 -8.47 -4.47 -2.95
CA VAL A 116 -7.17 -4.96 -3.45
C VAL A 116 -6.31 -5.63 -2.40
N VAL A 117 -6.54 -5.36 -1.11
CA VAL A 117 -5.82 -5.97 0.03
C VAL A 117 -6.77 -6.35 1.14
N LYS A 118 -6.38 -7.36 1.94
CA LYS A 118 -7.08 -7.84 3.14
C LYS A 118 -6.19 -7.73 4.36
N GLY A 119 -6.79 -7.64 5.54
CA GLY A 119 -6.08 -7.53 6.82
C GLY A 119 -5.68 -6.09 7.16
N PHE A 120 -6.32 -5.10 6.53
CA PHE A 120 -6.12 -3.68 6.80
C PHE A 120 -7.44 -2.98 7.06
N SER A 121 -7.43 -2.00 7.95
CA SER A 121 -8.51 -1.03 8.10
C SER A 121 -7.94 0.37 8.26
N PHE A 122 -8.69 1.36 7.80
CA PHE A 122 -8.25 2.75 7.75
C PHE A 122 -9.31 3.67 8.35
N GLU A 123 -8.83 4.66 9.09
CA GLU A 123 -9.65 5.74 9.64
C GLU A 123 -8.96 7.06 9.36
N TYR A 124 -9.69 8.03 8.82
CA TYR A 124 -9.18 9.37 8.62
C TYR A 124 -9.65 10.26 9.76
N LEU A 125 -8.71 10.88 10.43
CA LEU A 125 -8.93 11.84 11.51
C LEU A 125 -8.63 13.23 10.95
N PRO A 126 -9.65 14.04 10.63
CA PRO A 126 -9.43 15.37 10.10
C PRO A 126 -8.80 16.29 11.17
N GLY A 127 -7.82 17.08 10.74
CA GLY A 127 -7.22 18.15 11.53
C GLY A 127 -7.82 19.50 11.16
N SER A 128 -7.02 20.35 10.51
CA SER A 128 -7.47 21.58 9.90
C SER A 128 -8.11 21.35 8.51
N ALA A 129 -8.43 22.43 7.80
CA ALA A 129 -9.01 22.34 6.45
C ALA A 129 -8.10 21.64 5.42
N LYS A 130 -6.79 21.58 5.66
CA LYS A 130 -5.79 21.07 4.71
C LYS A 130 -4.80 20.08 5.33
N ASP A 131 -5.15 19.48 6.45
CA ASP A 131 -4.36 18.41 7.07
C ASP A 131 -5.23 17.40 7.82
N GLY A 132 -4.61 16.32 8.28
CA GLY A 132 -5.22 15.30 9.09
C GLY A 132 -4.24 14.16 9.38
N THR A 133 -4.78 13.09 9.88
CA THR A 133 -4.03 11.87 10.17
C THR A 133 -4.78 10.67 9.64
N VAL A 134 -4.12 9.81 8.87
CA VAL A 134 -4.62 8.49 8.54
C VAL A 134 -4.14 7.52 9.62
N LEU A 135 -5.08 6.89 10.31
CA LEU A 135 -4.83 5.77 11.21
C LEU A 135 -5.00 4.49 10.42
N ALA A 136 -3.96 3.68 10.34
CA ALA A 136 -4.03 2.37 9.71
C ALA A 136 -3.84 1.26 10.76
N ARG A 137 -4.73 0.28 10.75
CA ARG A 137 -4.65 -0.93 11.56
C ARG A 137 -4.37 -2.11 10.65
N ILE A 138 -3.39 -2.91 11.02
CA ILE A 138 -2.91 -4.06 10.24
C ILE A 138 -3.03 -5.28 11.12
N GLU A 139 -3.73 -6.28 10.66
CA GLU A 139 -4.00 -7.51 11.42
C GLU A 139 -2.91 -8.56 11.22
N GLY A 140 -2.75 -9.42 12.23
CA GLY A 140 -1.86 -10.57 12.22
C GLY A 140 -0.46 -10.29 12.72
N SER A 141 0.33 -11.35 12.84
CA SER A 141 1.69 -11.33 13.38
C SER A 141 2.74 -11.11 12.28
N GLY A 142 3.98 -10.84 12.72
CA GLY A 142 5.14 -10.79 11.83
C GLY A 142 5.19 -9.59 10.88
N ILE A 143 4.42 -8.54 11.17
CA ILE A 143 4.39 -7.30 10.37
C ILE A 143 5.79 -6.66 10.42
N HIS A 144 6.33 -6.35 9.25
CA HIS A 144 7.61 -5.67 9.13
C HIS A 144 7.42 -4.19 8.81
N HIS A 145 8.36 -3.34 9.20
CA HIS A 145 8.31 -1.89 8.96
C HIS A 145 8.23 -1.51 7.47
N SER A 146 8.67 -2.39 6.57
CA SER A 146 8.51 -2.18 5.11
C SER A 146 7.05 -1.93 4.72
N LEU A 147 6.10 -2.63 5.33
CA LEU A 147 4.69 -2.47 5.06
C LEU A 147 4.16 -1.07 5.42
N PHE A 148 4.73 -0.46 6.47
CA PHE A 148 4.39 0.91 6.87
C PHE A 148 4.86 1.92 5.83
N GLU A 149 6.05 1.73 5.27
CA GLU A 149 6.59 2.57 4.21
C GLU A 149 5.82 2.39 2.90
N GLN A 150 5.40 1.18 2.59
CA GLN A 150 4.54 0.92 1.43
C GLN A 150 3.22 1.68 1.56
N LEU A 151 2.57 1.64 2.73
CA LEU A 151 1.34 2.41 2.99
C LEU A 151 1.58 3.91 2.86
N ARG A 152 2.70 4.42 3.39
CA ARG A 152 3.09 5.83 3.21
C ARG A 152 3.18 6.21 1.74
N GLY A 153 3.76 5.34 0.94
CA GLY A 153 3.84 5.53 -0.51
C GLY A 153 2.47 5.49 -1.20
N ASN A 154 1.64 4.52 -0.86
CA ASN A 154 0.28 4.39 -1.41
C ASN A 154 -0.55 5.66 -1.17
N LEU A 155 -0.46 6.27 0.01
CA LEU A 155 -1.21 7.49 0.34
C LEU A 155 -0.79 8.70 -0.53
N ARG A 156 0.44 8.75 -1.04
CA ARG A 156 0.88 9.81 -1.97
C ARG A 156 0.03 9.86 -3.25
N THR A 157 -0.51 8.71 -3.68
CA THR A 157 -1.38 8.63 -4.85
C THR A 157 -2.65 9.46 -4.71
N ILE A 158 -3.12 9.70 -3.50
CA ILE A 158 -4.31 10.53 -3.26
C ILE A 158 -4.10 11.96 -3.78
N TYR A 159 -2.91 12.50 -3.64
CA TYR A 159 -2.59 13.83 -4.13
C TYR A 159 -2.56 13.88 -5.66
N ASP A 160 -1.99 12.85 -6.31
CA ASP A 160 -2.01 12.73 -7.78
C ASP A 160 -3.45 12.70 -8.29
N LEU A 161 -4.33 11.93 -7.64
CA LEU A 161 -5.73 11.78 -8.02
C LEU A 161 -6.55 13.07 -7.84
N CYS A 162 -6.21 13.86 -6.83
CA CYS A 162 -6.87 15.12 -6.54
C CYS A 162 -6.21 16.32 -7.26
N ASN A 163 -5.14 16.10 -8.04
CA ASN A 163 -4.31 17.15 -8.61
C ASN A 163 -3.90 18.20 -7.56
N ALA A 164 -3.50 17.73 -6.39
CA ALA A 164 -3.11 18.53 -5.23
C ALA A 164 -1.62 18.35 -4.92
N ASN A 165 -0.98 19.40 -4.43
CA ASN A 165 0.34 19.27 -3.83
C ASN A 165 0.16 18.81 -2.39
N GLY A 166 0.80 17.71 -2.02
CA GLY A 166 0.63 17.17 -0.69
C GLY A 166 1.82 16.39 -0.19
N PHE A 167 1.81 16.12 1.11
CA PHE A 167 2.88 15.43 1.81
C PHE A 167 2.30 14.43 2.80
N VAL A 168 2.84 13.21 2.77
CA VAL A 168 2.61 12.18 3.78
C VAL A 168 3.82 12.18 4.72
N GLY A 169 3.58 12.48 5.99
CA GLY A 169 4.62 12.54 7.02
C GLY A 169 5.23 11.19 7.34
N ALA A 170 6.20 11.20 8.25
CA ALA A 170 6.82 9.99 8.74
C ALA A 170 5.81 9.09 9.47
N VAL A 171 6.00 7.79 9.34
CA VAL A 171 5.20 6.79 10.04
C VAL A 171 5.40 6.92 11.55
N GLN A 172 4.31 7.00 12.30
CA GLN A 172 4.30 6.98 13.75
C GLN A 172 3.67 5.66 14.21
N VAL A 173 4.46 4.77 14.80
CA VAL A 173 3.98 3.49 15.31
C VAL A 173 3.31 3.71 16.65
N VAL A 174 2.02 3.40 16.75
CA VAL A 174 1.22 3.50 17.98
C VAL A 174 1.28 2.18 18.74
N ARG A 175 1.12 1.06 18.02
CA ARG A 175 1.17 -0.31 18.55
C ARG A 175 1.80 -1.23 17.53
N HIS A 176 2.63 -2.15 18.00
CA HIS A 176 3.21 -3.19 17.15
C HIS A 176 3.50 -4.41 18.03
N ASP A 177 2.67 -5.43 17.94
CA ASP A 177 2.72 -6.64 18.75
C ASP A 177 2.36 -7.91 17.94
N SER A 178 2.20 -9.03 18.61
CA SER A 178 1.84 -10.29 17.97
C SER A 178 0.42 -10.32 17.39
N GLY A 179 -0.45 -9.40 17.74
CA GLY A 179 -1.82 -9.30 17.25
C GLY A 179 -1.96 -8.36 16.05
N GLY A 180 -0.93 -7.54 15.78
CA GLY A 180 -0.98 -6.61 14.67
C GLY A 180 -0.17 -5.33 14.89
N ALA A 181 -0.42 -4.35 14.05
CA ALA A 181 0.15 -3.02 14.18
C ALA A 181 -0.93 -1.94 14.01
N GLU A 182 -0.72 -0.82 14.70
CA GLU A 182 -1.46 0.42 14.50
C GLU A 182 -0.46 1.53 14.27
N ILE A 183 -0.63 2.25 13.17
CA ILE A 183 0.26 3.34 12.77
C ILE A 183 -0.54 4.60 12.45
N ARG A 184 0.08 5.75 12.65
CA ARG A 184 -0.43 7.05 12.22
C ARG A 184 0.44 7.62 11.12
N LEU A 185 -0.20 8.17 10.12
CA LEU A 185 0.41 8.80 8.96
C LEU A 185 -0.16 10.22 8.85
N PRO A 186 0.57 11.24 9.31
CA PRO A 186 0.16 12.63 9.13
C PRO A 186 0.07 12.96 7.64
N VAL A 187 -0.99 13.62 7.22
CA VAL A 187 -1.23 14.02 5.82
C VAL A 187 -1.55 15.50 5.77
N ARG A 188 -1.03 16.21 4.77
CA ARG A 188 -1.34 17.63 4.52
C ARG A 188 -1.25 17.95 3.03
N TRP A 189 -1.96 18.98 2.60
CA TRP A 189 -1.98 19.43 1.20
C TRP A 189 -2.17 20.94 1.13
N GLU A 190 -1.93 21.50 -0.06
CA GLU A 190 -2.08 22.93 -0.36
C GLU A 190 -3.29 23.18 -1.25
#